data_91586c1a9178bbca260389beed3856c7
#
_entry.id   91586c1a9178bbca260389beed3856c7
#
_cell.length_a   1.000
_cell.length_b   1.000
_cell.length_c   1.000
_cell.angle_alpha   90.00
_cell.angle_beta   90.00
_cell.angle_gamma   90.00
#
_symmetry.space_group_name_H-M   'P 1'
#
loop_
_entity.id
_entity.type
_entity.pdbx_description
1 polymer ?
#
loop_
_entity_poly.entity_id
_entity_poly.type
_entity_poly.pdbx_seq_one_letter_code
_entity_poly.pdbx_strand_id
1 'polypeptide(L)'
;MWCVAELDAPYIACMEDVLALYERPYHPKEPVVCLDEKPVPLHADVRPPRPARPGHVAKRDNEYQRCGTANIFGVVEPLAGRHFTCATANRSGAQFAEMIHTIVASYPRVRTIHLVVDNLNIHREKSLTDHFGRRAGRRLWRRLTVHYTPKHGSWLNQAEIELSLVTRQCLGTRRISTLARLRSETRAWTARANRRSLPICWAFTRKDARKKFGYKYKLSTRSKT
;
A
#
# COMPACT_ATOMS: atom_id res chain seq x y z
N MET A 1 -13.76 -18.02 -9.16
CA MET A 1 -12.96 -18.05 -10.42
C MET A 1 -12.18 -16.76 -10.48
N TRP A 2 -10.86 -16.80 -10.43
CA TRP A 2 -10.05 -15.61 -10.62
C TRP A 2 -10.12 -15.24 -12.10
N CYS A 3 -10.58 -14.01 -12.40
CA CYS A 3 -10.45 -13.51 -13.76
C CYS A 3 -8.94 -13.37 -14.03
N VAL A 4 -8.38 -14.28 -14.78
CA VAL A 4 -7.02 -14.13 -15.31
C VAL A 4 -7.10 -12.96 -16.26
N ALA A 5 -6.42 -11.86 -15.92
CA ALA A 5 -6.29 -10.74 -16.84
C ALA A 5 -5.66 -11.26 -18.14
N GLU A 6 -6.10 -10.74 -19.26
CA GLU A 6 -5.47 -11.02 -20.54
C GLU A 6 -3.99 -10.59 -20.46
N LEU A 7 -3.09 -11.54 -20.68
CA LEU A 7 -1.64 -11.30 -20.60
C LEU A 7 -1.16 -10.62 -21.90
N ASP A 8 -1.63 -9.42 -22.11
CA ASP A 8 -1.18 -8.59 -23.22
C ASP A 8 0.24 -8.04 -23.02
N ALA A 9 0.82 -7.47 -24.07
CA ALA A 9 2.18 -6.92 -23.98
C ALA A 9 2.33 -5.80 -22.93
N PRO A 10 1.39 -4.86 -22.76
CA PRO A 10 1.41 -3.88 -21.66
C PRO A 10 1.38 -4.52 -20.27
N TYR A 11 0.55 -5.55 -20.05
CA TYR A 11 0.50 -6.26 -18.78
C TYR A 11 1.85 -6.90 -18.45
N ILE A 12 2.41 -7.63 -19.42
CA ILE A 12 3.71 -8.30 -19.26
C ILE A 12 4.80 -7.28 -18.98
N ALA A 13 4.83 -6.15 -19.68
CA ALA A 13 5.83 -5.10 -19.47
C ALA A 13 5.79 -4.53 -18.05
N CYS A 14 4.61 -4.20 -17.52
CA CYS A 14 4.45 -3.72 -16.15
C CYS A 14 4.83 -4.79 -15.12
N MET A 15 4.42 -6.04 -15.34
CA MET A 15 4.77 -7.16 -14.45
C MET A 15 6.28 -7.41 -14.41
N GLU A 16 6.95 -7.43 -15.58
CA GLU A 16 8.40 -7.60 -15.67
C GLU A 16 9.17 -6.45 -14.99
N ASP A 17 8.70 -5.21 -15.13
CA ASP A 17 9.28 -4.02 -14.49
C ASP A 17 9.21 -4.14 -12.95
N VAL A 18 8.05 -4.44 -12.40
CA VAL A 18 7.87 -4.58 -10.94
C VAL A 18 8.67 -5.77 -10.39
N LEU A 19 8.64 -6.92 -11.07
CA LEU A 19 9.41 -8.09 -10.63
C LEU A 19 10.91 -7.85 -10.73
N ALA A 20 11.38 -7.17 -11.79
CA ALA A 20 12.79 -6.77 -11.91
C ALA A 20 13.23 -5.88 -10.74
N LEU A 21 12.34 -4.99 -10.29
CA LEU A 21 12.59 -4.13 -9.14
C LEU A 21 12.72 -4.95 -7.84
N TYR A 22 11.86 -5.95 -7.63
CA TYR A 22 11.87 -6.80 -6.42
C TYR A 22 13.05 -7.79 -6.38
N GLU A 23 13.61 -8.14 -7.53
CA GLU A 23 14.83 -8.97 -7.61
C GLU A 23 16.13 -8.20 -7.29
N ARG A 24 16.04 -6.85 -7.19
CA ARG A 24 17.23 -6.04 -6.86
C ARG A 24 17.64 -6.24 -5.40
N PRO A 25 18.95 -6.28 -5.10
CA PRO A 25 19.42 -6.24 -3.73
C PRO A 25 19.03 -4.92 -3.07
N TYR A 26 18.91 -4.93 -1.75
CA TYR A 26 18.63 -3.73 -0.99
C TYR A 26 19.65 -2.62 -1.24
N HIS A 27 19.17 -1.43 -1.52
CA HIS A 27 20.02 -0.27 -1.74
C HIS A 27 19.49 0.95 -0.97
N PRO A 28 20.19 1.41 0.10
CA PRO A 28 19.66 2.42 1.02
C PRO A 28 19.45 3.81 0.40
N LYS A 29 20.11 4.11 -0.75
CA LYS A 29 19.92 5.35 -1.51
C LYS A 29 18.85 5.26 -2.59
N GLU A 30 18.28 4.08 -2.81
CA GLU A 30 17.23 3.79 -3.80
C GLU A 30 16.19 2.84 -3.20
N PRO A 31 15.52 3.24 -2.10
CA PRO A 31 14.52 2.38 -1.46
C PRO A 31 13.38 2.04 -2.42
N VAL A 32 12.88 0.82 -2.30
CA VAL A 32 11.65 0.38 -2.95
C VAL A 32 10.52 0.50 -1.95
N VAL A 33 9.52 1.30 -2.28
CA VAL A 33 8.36 1.59 -1.42
C VAL A 33 7.09 1.21 -2.17
N CYS A 34 6.26 0.37 -1.58
CA CYS A 34 4.96 -0.01 -2.12
C CYS A 34 3.87 0.74 -1.39
N LEU A 35 2.89 1.29 -2.11
CA LEU A 35 1.75 2.03 -1.55
C LEU A 35 0.45 1.49 -2.13
N ASP A 36 -0.57 1.39 -1.26
CA ASP A 36 -1.92 1.00 -1.64
C ASP A 36 -2.95 1.55 -0.63
N GLU A 37 -4.24 1.52 -0.97
CA GLU A 37 -5.33 1.98 -0.13
C GLU A 37 -6.37 0.91 0.12
N LYS A 38 -6.93 0.95 1.34
CA LYS A 38 -8.02 0.07 1.73
C LYS A 38 -9.17 0.85 2.38
N PRO A 39 -10.39 0.73 1.84
CA PRO A 39 -11.57 1.23 2.54
C PRO A 39 -11.85 0.40 3.80
N VAL A 40 -12.25 1.10 4.87
CA VAL A 40 -12.58 0.50 6.17
C VAL A 40 -13.94 1.03 6.60
N PRO A 41 -14.95 0.16 6.74
CA PRO A 41 -16.24 0.57 7.29
C PRO A 41 -16.10 0.91 8.77
N LEU A 42 -16.69 2.01 9.18
CA LEU A 42 -16.75 2.43 10.58
C LEU A 42 -18.05 1.94 11.21
N HIS A 43 -17.95 1.22 12.32
CA HIS A 43 -19.07 0.63 13.03
C HIS A 43 -18.99 0.95 14.52
N ALA A 44 -20.14 1.30 15.12
CA ALA A 44 -20.32 1.39 16.57
C ALA A 44 -21.11 0.19 17.10
N ASP A 45 -20.91 -0.15 18.35
CA ASP A 45 -21.76 -1.09 19.05
C ASP A 45 -23.09 -0.40 19.42
N VAL A 46 -24.23 -1.05 19.17
CA VAL A 46 -25.56 -0.57 19.58
C VAL A 46 -25.70 -0.72 21.10
N ARG A 47 -25.21 -1.83 21.63
CA ARG A 47 -25.15 -2.11 23.07
C ARG A 47 -23.72 -2.35 23.51
N PRO A 48 -23.31 -1.93 24.70
CA PRO A 48 -21.96 -2.19 25.20
C PRO A 48 -21.67 -3.69 25.25
N PRO A 49 -20.50 -4.14 24.71
CA PRO A 49 -20.10 -5.53 24.81
C PRO A 49 -19.87 -5.92 26.28
N ARG A 50 -20.22 -7.15 26.63
CA ARG A 50 -19.96 -7.70 27.95
C ARG A 50 -18.64 -8.49 27.92
N PRO A 51 -17.62 -8.14 28.73
CA PRO A 51 -16.36 -8.86 28.77
C PRO A 51 -16.55 -10.28 29.31
N ALA A 52 -15.61 -11.16 29.00
CA ALA A 52 -15.55 -12.48 29.61
C ALA A 52 -15.35 -12.37 31.12
N ARG A 53 -15.99 -13.27 31.88
CA ARG A 53 -15.85 -13.44 33.34
C ARG A 53 -15.74 -14.94 33.63
N PRO A 54 -15.23 -15.36 34.80
CA PRO A 54 -15.23 -16.76 35.15
C PRO A 54 -16.62 -17.40 34.98
N GLY A 55 -16.72 -18.50 34.23
CA GLY A 55 -17.98 -19.16 33.88
C GLY A 55 -18.84 -18.49 32.80
N HIS A 56 -18.44 -17.33 32.26
CA HIS A 56 -19.19 -16.60 31.21
C HIS A 56 -18.28 -16.17 30.08
N VAL A 57 -18.63 -16.55 28.86
CA VAL A 57 -17.94 -16.07 27.65
C VAL A 57 -18.25 -14.60 27.37
N ALA A 58 -17.33 -13.92 26.70
CA ALA A 58 -17.61 -12.56 26.21
C ALA A 58 -18.83 -12.57 25.27
N LYS A 59 -19.71 -11.58 25.43
CA LYS A 59 -20.89 -11.42 24.59
C LYS A 59 -20.85 -10.06 23.89
N ARG A 60 -21.15 -10.08 22.61
CA ARG A 60 -21.29 -8.88 21.77
C ARG A 60 -22.55 -8.97 20.95
N ASP A 61 -23.26 -7.87 20.84
CA ASP A 61 -24.46 -7.79 20.00
C ASP A 61 -24.09 -7.97 18.52
N ASN A 62 -24.93 -8.70 17.77
CA ASN A 62 -24.77 -8.83 16.33
C ASN A 62 -25.13 -7.53 15.62
N GLU A 63 -26.02 -6.73 16.19
CA GLU A 63 -26.40 -5.42 15.65
C GLU A 63 -25.25 -4.41 15.82
N TYR A 64 -25.12 -3.54 14.83
CA TYR A 64 -24.14 -2.46 14.83
C TYR A 64 -24.70 -1.23 14.12
N GLN A 65 -24.25 -0.08 14.54
CA GLN A 65 -24.53 1.18 13.87
C GLN A 65 -23.43 1.47 12.83
N ARG A 66 -23.83 1.77 11.60
CA ARG A 66 -22.90 2.24 10.56
C ARG A 66 -22.55 3.70 10.82
N CYS A 67 -21.22 3.98 10.89
CA CYS A 67 -20.68 5.33 11.17
C CYS A 67 -19.93 5.90 9.96
N GLY A 68 -20.20 5.36 8.76
CA GLY A 68 -19.53 5.78 7.53
C GLY A 68 -18.39 4.86 7.11
N THR A 69 -17.52 5.37 6.24
CA THR A 69 -16.35 4.67 5.73
C THR A 69 -15.14 5.59 5.82
N ALA A 70 -14.04 5.05 6.27
CA ALA A 70 -12.72 5.68 6.20
C ALA A 70 -11.80 4.91 5.24
N ASN A 71 -10.58 5.38 5.01
CA ASN A 71 -9.58 4.69 4.22
C ASN A 71 -8.26 4.62 4.99
N ILE A 72 -7.49 3.57 4.74
CA ILE A 72 -6.12 3.44 5.23
C ILE A 72 -5.21 3.40 4.02
N PHE A 73 -4.28 4.35 3.95
CA PHE A 73 -3.08 4.23 3.10
C PHE A 73 -2.09 3.34 3.83
N GLY A 74 -1.73 2.23 3.21
CA GLY A 74 -0.69 1.31 3.66
C GLY A 74 0.55 1.48 2.81
N VAL A 75 1.69 1.71 3.44
CA VAL A 75 2.97 1.88 2.76
C VAL A 75 4.01 1.01 3.44
N VAL A 76 4.77 0.30 2.65
CA VAL A 76 5.85 -0.55 3.14
C VAL A 76 7.11 -0.41 2.28
N GLU A 77 8.26 -0.33 2.93
CA GLU A 77 9.57 -0.61 2.32
C GLU A 77 9.92 -2.07 2.62
N PRO A 78 9.66 -3.01 1.68
CA PRO A 78 9.66 -4.44 2.00
C PRO A 78 10.98 -4.95 2.55
N LEU A 79 12.09 -4.65 1.89
CA LEU A 79 13.41 -5.16 2.29
C LEU A 79 13.97 -4.54 3.58
N ALA A 80 13.49 -3.35 3.95
CA ALA A 80 13.86 -2.70 5.21
C ALA A 80 12.90 -3.04 6.35
N GLY A 81 11.76 -3.66 6.07
CA GLY A 81 10.70 -3.88 7.07
C GLY A 81 10.19 -2.58 7.69
N ARG A 82 10.12 -1.51 6.88
CA ARG A 82 9.67 -0.20 7.33
C ARG A 82 8.24 0.05 6.88
N HIS A 83 7.40 0.44 7.83
CA HIS A 83 5.96 0.55 7.65
C HIS A 83 5.48 1.97 7.88
N PHE A 84 4.47 2.41 7.09
CA PHE A 84 3.74 3.65 7.30
C PHE A 84 2.24 3.37 7.11
N THR A 85 1.41 3.92 7.97
CA THR A 85 -0.04 3.91 7.77
C THR A 85 -0.63 5.28 8.01
N CYS A 86 -1.61 5.66 7.22
CA CYS A 86 -2.37 6.89 7.40
C CYS A 86 -3.85 6.62 7.20
N ALA A 87 -4.65 6.81 8.26
CA ALA A 87 -6.11 6.71 8.15
C ALA A 87 -6.71 8.08 7.80
N THR A 88 -7.49 8.10 6.72
CA THR A 88 -8.08 9.30 6.11
C THR A 88 -9.59 9.15 5.94
N ALA A 89 -10.30 10.27 5.77
CA ALA A 89 -11.73 10.23 5.52
C ALA A 89 -12.08 9.65 4.13
N ASN A 90 -11.18 9.79 3.17
CA ASN A 90 -11.35 9.32 1.80
C ASN A 90 -10.00 9.02 1.15
N ARG A 91 -10.02 8.46 -0.05
CA ARG A 91 -8.85 8.21 -0.92
C ARG A 91 -8.79 9.20 -2.08
N SER A 92 -8.75 10.49 -1.78
CA SER A 92 -8.65 11.52 -2.83
C SER A 92 -7.21 11.75 -3.28
N GLY A 93 -7.04 12.42 -4.43
CA GLY A 93 -5.72 12.86 -4.89
C GLY A 93 -4.98 13.74 -3.88
N ALA A 94 -5.70 14.55 -3.10
CA ALA A 94 -5.11 15.34 -2.02
C ALA A 94 -4.53 14.46 -0.91
N GLN A 95 -5.23 13.39 -0.50
CA GLN A 95 -4.73 12.46 0.52
C GLN A 95 -3.52 11.66 -0.01
N PHE A 96 -3.54 11.26 -1.27
CA PHE A 96 -2.38 10.66 -1.93
C PHE A 96 -1.19 11.63 -1.94
N ALA A 97 -1.40 12.89 -2.28
CA ALA A 97 -0.35 13.90 -2.30
C ALA A 97 0.30 14.08 -0.91
N GLU A 98 -0.49 14.14 0.17
CA GLU A 98 0.00 14.19 1.55
C GLU A 98 0.79 12.92 1.92
N MET A 99 0.34 11.75 1.46
CA MET A 99 1.07 10.50 1.69
C MET A 99 2.43 10.52 0.98
N ILE A 100 2.48 10.95 -0.28
CA ILE A 100 3.74 11.13 -1.02
C ILE A 100 4.65 12.13 -0.33
N HIS A 101 4.13 13.25 0.16
CA HIS A 101 4.92 14.21 0.93
C HIS A 101 5.55 13.57 2.17
N THR A 102 4.77 12.77 2.92
CA THR A 102 5.24 12.02 4.08
C THR A 102 6.34 11.03 3.73
N ILE A 103 6.16 10.28 2.64
CA ILE A 103 7.17 9.33 2.13
C ILE A 103 8.45 10.08 1.77
N VAL A 104 8.38 11.12 0.94
CA VAL A 104 9.55 11.89 0.50
C VAL A 104 10.30 12.52 1.68
N ALA A 105 9.58 13.06 2.67
CA ALA A 105 10.15 13.60 3.89
C ALA A 105 10.88 12.55 4.74
N SER A 106 10.43 11.29 4.68
CA SER A 106 11.04 10.18 5.40
C SER A 106 12.35 9.67 4.77
N TYR A 107 12.65 10.10 3.53
CA TYR A 107 13.85 9.71 2.78
C TYR A 107 14.61 10.93 2.23
N PRO A 108 15.13 11.83 3.10
CA PRO A 108 15.68 13.11 2.65
C PRO A 108 16.98 12.98 1.83
N ARG A 109 17.75 11.92 2.03
CA ARG A 109 19.10 11.75 1.46
C ARG A 109 19.19 10.67 0.38
N VAL A 110 18.07 10.15 -0.12
CA VAL A 110 18.07 9.14 -1.17
C VAL A 110 18.19 9.78 -2.56
N ARG A 111 18.69 9.03 -3.52
CA ARG A 111 18.82 9.46 -4.92
C ARG A 111 17.43 9.50 -5.59
N THR A 112 16.68 8.45 -5.44
CA THR A 112 15.29 8.33 -5.86
C THR A 112 14.57 7.34 -4.94
N ILE A 113 13.23 7.43 -4.90
CA ILE A 113 12.38 6.44 -4.25
C ILE A 113 11.67 5.68 -5.36
N HIS A 114 11.91 4.38 -5.48
CA HIS A 114 11.14 3.52 -6.37
C HIS A 114 9.79 3.26 -5.74
N LEU A 115 8.75 3.88 -6.29
CA LEU A 115 7.38 3.81 -5.78
C LEU A 115 6.56 2.83 -6.60
N VAL A 116 6.09 1.74 -5.99
CA VAL A 116 5.17 0.78 -6.60
C VAL A 116 3.74 1.14 -6.20
N VAL A 117 2.88 1.38 -7.17
CA VAL A 117 1.45 1.72 -6.98
C VAL A 117 0.61 1.04 -8.05
N ASP A 118 -0.69 0.96 -7.82
CA ASP A 118 -1.63 0.57 -8.87
C ASP A 118 -1.89 1.74 -9.86
N ASN A 119 -2.57 1.46 -10.95
CA ASN A 119 -2.82 2.43 -12.02
C ASN A 119 -4.10 3.27 -11.78
N LEU A 120 -4.39 3.66 -10.54
CA LEU A 120 -5.48 4.59 -10.24
C LEU A 120 -5.18 5.99 -10.76
N ASN A 121 -6.24 6.73 -11.14
CA ASN A 121 -6.11 8.09 -11.68
C ASN A 121 -5.48 9.08 -10.70
N ILE A 122 -5.56 8.82 -9.39
CA ILE A 122 -4.98 9.66 -8.35
C ILE A 122 -3.47 9.45 -8.20
N HIS A 123 -2.89 8.35 -8.68
CA HIS A 123 -1.46 8.01 -8.52
C HIS A 123 -0.60 8.67 -9.60
N ARG A 124 -0.74 9.98 -9.77
CA ARG A 124 -0.06 10.74 -10.83
C ARG A 124 0.48 12.07 -10.31
N GLU A 125 1.44 12.64 -11.03
CA GLU A 125 1.99 13.97 -10.77
C GLU A 125 0.90 15.03 -10.58
N LYS A 126 -0.20 14.90 -11.35
CA LYS A 126 -1.33 15.84 -11.30
C LYS A 126 -1.90 15.98 -9.89
N SER A 127 -2.04 14.90 -9.12
CA SER A 127 -2.54 14.96 -7.74
C SER A 127 -1.67 15.83 -6.84
N LEU A 128 -0.35 15.76 -7.01
CA LEU A 128 0.59 16.58 -6.24
C LEU A 128 0.57 18.04 -6.69
N THR A 129 0.50 18.27 -7.99
CA THR A 129 0.47 19.65 -8.52
C THR A 129 -0.84 20.36 -8.23
N ASP A 130 -1.96 19.65 -8.23
CA ASP A 130 -3.27 20.20 -7.86
C ASP A 130 -3.30 20.56 -6.37
N HIS A 131 -2.68 19.74 -5.52
CA HIS A 131 -2.72 19.93 -4.06
C HIS A 131 -1.69 20.94 -3.55
N PHE A 132 -0.43 20.84 -3.97
CA PHE A 132 0.69 21.66 -3.49
C PHE A 132 1.07 22.83 -4.41
N GLY A 133 0.39 22.95 -5.55
CA GLY A 133 0.78 23.86 -6.62
C GLY A 133 1.89 23.29 -7.51
N ARG A 134 1.97 23.82 -8.74
CA ARG A 134 2.80 23.26 -9.83
C ARG A 134 4.28 23.09 -9.44
N ARG A 135 4.87 24.09 -8.79
CA ARG A 135 6.31 24.08 -8.44
C ARG A 135 6.62 23.04 -7.36
N ALA A 136 5.86 23.03 -6.27
CA ALA A 136 6.07 22.12 -5.15
C ALA A 136 5.71 20.67 -5.51
N GLY A 137 4.58 20.47 -6.19
CA GLY A 137 4.14 19.13 -6.64
C GLY A 137 5.17 18.47 -7.56
N ARG A 138 5.68 19.20 -8.56
CA ARG A 138 6.74 18.70 -9.45
C ARG A 138 8.04 18.38 -8.71
N ARG A 139 8.41 19.20 -7.73
CA ARG A 139 9.61 18.94 -6.92
C ARG A 139 9.48 17.63 -6.13
N LEU A 140 8.33 17.34 -5.57
CA LEU A 140 8.06 16.09 -4.87
C LEU A 140 8.07 14.90 -5.86
N TRP A 141 7.38 15.03 -7.00
CA TRP A 141 7.28 13.96 -8.00
C TRP A 141 8.63 13.54 -8.57
N ARG A 142 9.53 14.49 -8.81
CA ARG A 142 10.91 14.21 -9.29
C ARG A 142 11.76 13.37 -8.33
N ARG A 143 11.34 13.23 -7.07
CA ARG A 143 12.00 12.36 -6.09
C ARG A 143 11.61 10.89 -6.26
N LEU A 144 10.65 10.60 -7.13
CA LEU A 144 10.07 9.28 -7.34
C LEU A 144 10.47 8.72 -8.69
N THR A 145 10.73 7.42 -8.72
CA THR A 145 10.68 6.60 -9.93
C THR A 145 9.47 5.69 -9.75
N VAL A 146 8.38 5.98 -10.50
CA VAL A 146 7.11 5.30 -10.29
C VAL A 146 7.01 4.06 -11.16
N HIS A 147 6.61 2.95 -10.55
CA HIS A 147 6.36 1.66 -11.15
C HIS A 147 4.88 1.32 -10.97
N TYR A 148 4.17 1.14 -12.06
CA TYR A 148 2.75 0.80 -12.02
C TYR A 148 2.55 -0.71 -12.12
N THR A 149 1.73 -1.27 -11.24
CA THR A 149 1.27 -2.64 -11.43
C THR A 149 0.36 -2.72 -12.66
N PRO A 150 0.33 -3.86 -13.37
CA PRO A 150 -0.58 -4.00 -14.50
C PRO A 150 -2.04 -3.95 -14.05
N LYS A 151 -2.93 -3.59 -14.95
CA LYS A 151 -4.37 -3.61 -14.69
C LYS A 151 -4.79 -5.04 -14.28
N HIS A 152 -5.53 -5.16 -13.18
CA HIS A 152 -5.87 -6.47 -12.54
C HIS A 152 -4.66 -7.28 -12.02
N GLY A 153 -3.50 -6.65 -11.87
CA GLY A 153 -2.28 -7.24 -11.33
C GLY A 153 -1.89 -6.72 -9.95
N SER A 154 -2.87 -6.32 -9.13
CA SER A 154 -2.64 -5.77 -7.78
C SER A 154 -1.86 -6.70 -6.86
N TRP A 155 -1.94 -8.02 -7.08
CA TRP A 155 -1.16 -9.02 -6.36
C TRP A 155 0.37 -8.78 -6.40
N LEU A 156 0.86 -8.00 -7.37
CA LEU A 156 2.25 -7.56 -7.44
C LEU A 156 2.58 -6.44 -6.47
N ASN A 157 1.57 -5.73 -5.93
CA ASN A 157 1.80 -4.66 -4.98
C ASN A 157 1.97 -5.23 -3.56
N GLN A 158 3.20 -5.21 -3.04
CA GLN A 158 3.46 -5.73 -1.68
C GLN A 158 2.74 -4.94 -0.57
N ALA A 159 2.22 -3.75 -0.85
CA ALA A 159 1.37 -3.02 0.08
C ALA A 159 0.05 -3.74 0.38
N GLU A 160 -0.44 -4.65 -0.49
CA GLU A 160 -1.58 -5.52 -0.17
C GLU A 160 -1.29 -6.44 1.04
N ILE A 161 -0.04 -6.93 1.15
CA ILE A 161 0.41 -7.72 2.31
C ILE A 161 0.34 -6.85 3.56
N GLU A 162 0.82 -5.61 3.48
CA GLU A 162 0.77 -4.62 4.56
C GLU A 162 -0.67 -4.37 5.03
N LEU A 163 -1.57 -4.06 4.11
CA LEU A 163 -2.99 -3.82 4.41
C LEU A 163 -3.68 -5.06 4.96
N SER A 164 -3.28 -6.25 4.53
CA SER A 164 -3.75 -7.52 5.10
C SER A 164 -3.27 -7.69 6.55
N LEU A 165 -2.01 -7.36 6.86
CA LEU A 165 -1.47 -7.39 8.22
C LEU A 165 -2.16 -6.37 9.12
N VAL A 166 -2.36 -5.13 8.67
CA VAL A 166 -3.15 -4.11 9.39
C VAL A 166 -4.55 -4.62 9.67
N THR A 167 -5.20 -5.21 8.67
CA THR A 167 -6.56 -5.76 8.83
C THR A 167 -6.61 -6.84 9.91
N ARG A 168 -5.69 -7.80 9.89
CA ARG A 168 -5.70 -8.93 10.83
C ARG A 168 -5.20 -8.55 12.21
N GLN A 169 -4.13 -7.78 12.31
CA GLN A 169 -3.42 -7.53 13.56
C GLN A 169 -3.87 -6.25 14.29
N CYS A 170 -4.39 -5.26 13.53
CA CYS A 170 -4.85 -3.99 14.06
C CYS A 170 -6.38 -3.95 14.16
N LEU A 171 -7.09 -4.20 13.07
CA LEU A 171 -8.54 -4.09 13.05
C LEU A 171 -9.20 -5.34 13.65
N GLY A 172 -8.84 -6.53 13.19
CA GLY A 172 -9.42 -7.80 13.62
C GLY A 172 -10.94 -7.79 13.46
N THR A 173 -11.63 -8.27 14.47
CA THR A 173 -13.10 -8.26 14.58
C THR A 173 -13.64 -7.03 15.31
N ARG A 174 -12.81 -6.05 15.63
CA ARG A 174 -13.21 -4.86 16.40
C ARG A 174 -14.09 -3.94 15.57
N ARG A 175 -15.04 -3.29 16.22
CA ARG A 175 -15.79 -2.19 15.66
C ARG A 175 -15.09 -0.88 16.01
N ILE A 176 -14.71 -0.13 15.00
CA ILE A 176 -14.08 1.17 15.15
C ILE A 176 -15.06 2.20 14.61
N SER A 177 -15.59 3.06 15.48
CA SER A 177 -16.70 3.94 15.15
C SER A 177 -16.27 5.30 14.59
N THR A 178 -15.00 5.71 14.78
CA THR A 178 -14.55 7.04 14.39
C THR A 178 -13.20 7.00 13.67
N LEU A 179 -12.99 7.97 12.77
CA LEU A 179 -11.71 8.17 12.10
C LEU A 179 -10.57 8.46 13.11
N ALA A 180 -10.88 9.22 14.19
CA ALA A 180 -9.89 9.51 15.23
C ALA A 180 -9.39 8.23 15.91
N ARG A 181 -10.30 7.32 16.25
CA ARG A 181 -9.95 6.01 16.80
C ARG A 181 -9.16 5.16 15.81
N LEU A 182 -9.57 5.12 14.54
CA LEU A 182 -8.85 4.42 13.49
C LEU A 182 -7.41 4.92 13.35
N ARG A 183 -7.21 6.25 13.36
CA ARG A 183 -5.88 6.87 13.32
C ARG A 183 -5.01 6.47 14.51
N SER A 184 -5.56 6.45 15.71
CA SER A 184 -4.83 6.04 16.92
C SER A 184 -4.39 4.58 16.82
N GLU A 185 -5.29 3.69 16.42
CA GLU A 185 -5.02 2.25 16.32
C GLU A 185 -3.98 1.93 15.24
N THR A 186 -4.14 2.50 14.05
CA THR A 186 -3.17 2.28 12.95
C THR A 186 -1.80 2.84 13.29
N ARG A 187 -1.73 4.00 13.95
CA ARG A 187 -0.46 4.59 14.40
C ARG A 187 0.24 3.70 15.43
N ALA A 188 -0.50 3.18 16.41
CA ALA A 188 0.03 2.27 17.42
C ALA A 188 0.53 0.95 16.78
N TRP A 189 -0.22 0.41 15.81
CA TRP A 189 0.20 -0.77 15.06
C TRP A 189 1.48 -0.50 14.27
N THR A 190 1.56 0.59 13.53
CA THR A 190 2.75 0.98 12.75
C THR A 190 3.99 1.11 13.64
N ALA A 191 3.85 1.77 14.79
CA ALA A 191 4.95 1.90 15.74
C ALA A 191 5.44 0.53 16.24
N ARG A 192 4.53 -0.41 16.49
CA ARG A 192 4.88 -1.78 16.87
C ARG A 192 5.54 -2.57 15.74
N ALA A 193 5.01 -2.46 14.50
CA ALA A 193 5.56 -3.12 13.33
C ALA A 193 6.99 -2.64 13.06
N ASN A 194 7.23 -1.33 13.10
CA ASN A 194 8.55 -0.73 12.89
C ASN A 194 9.58 -1.10 13.97
N ARG A 195 9.15 -1.37 15.22
CA ARG A 195 10.09 -1.88 16.24
C ARG A 195 10.58 -3.30 15.93
N ARG A 196 9.80 -4.09 15.19
CA ARG A 196 10.21 -5.44 14.77
C ARG A 196 11.03 -5.42 13.48
N SER A 197 10.78 -4.45 12.60
CA SER A 197 11.46 -4.26 11.30
C SER A 197 11.63 -5.56 10.53
N LEU A 198 10.56 -6.36 10.40
CA LEU A 198 10.59 -7.65 9.71
C LEU A 198 10.49 -7.41 8.20
N PRO A 199 11.51 -7.79 7.41
CA PRO A 199 11.46 -7.63 5.97
C PRO A 199 10.46 -8.58 5.33
N ILE A 200 9.91 -8.17 4.20
CA ILE A 200 9.11 -9.03 3.32
C ILE A 200 10.07 -9.66 2.31
N CYS A 201 10.17 -10.99 2.33
CA CYS A 201 10.95 -11.73 1.36
C CYS A 201 10.04 -12.13 0.19
N TRP A 202 10.18 -11.43 -0.93
CA TRP A 202 9.45 -11.73 -2.15
C TRP A 202 10.15 -12.83 -2.94
N ALA A 203 9.50 -13.99 -3.09
CA ALA A 203 10.11 -15.17 -3.70
C ALA A 203 9.76 -15.36 -5.19
N PHE A 204 8.67 -14.76 -5.68
CA PHE A 204 8.22 -14.93 -7.06
C PHE A 204 9.02 -14.05 -8.02
N THR A 205 9.80 -14.68 -8.90
CA THR A 205 10.73 -14.01 -9.81
C THR A 205 10.16 -13.85 -11.22
N ARG A 206 10.83 -13.03 -12.07
CA ARG A 206 10.53 -12.96 -13.51
C ARG A 206 10.65 -14.33 -14.19
N LYS A 207 11.61 -15.17 -13.77
CA LYS A 207 11.76 -16.53 -14.29
C LYS A 207 10.52 -17.36 -13.97
N ASP A 208 10.00 -17.25 -12.75
CA ASP A 208 8.79 -17.96 -12.35
C ASP A 208 7.56 -17.46 -13.10
N ALA A 209 7.46 -16.16 -13.31
CA ALA A 209 6.38 -15.56 -14.09
C ALA A 209 6.37 -16.05 -15.54
N ARG A 210 7.52 -16.03 -16.21
CA ARG A 210 7.67 -16.55 -17.58
C ARG A 210 7.31 -18.02 -17.70
N LYS A 211 7.74 -18.83 -16.72
CA LYS A 211 7.39 -20.25 -16.65
C LYS A 211 5.91 -20.47 -16.40
N LYS A 212 5.36 -19.76 -15.40
CA LYS A 212 3.96 -19.93 -14.96
C LYS A 212 2.95 -19.49 -16.02
N PHE A 213 3.25 -18.38 -16.69
CA PHE A 213 2.34 -17.75 -17.66
C PHE A 213 2.68 -18.05 -19.12
N GLY A 214 3.76 -18.78 -19.40
CA GLY A 214 4.09 -19.29 -20.73
C GLY A 214 4.48 -18.24 -21.77
N TYR A 215 4.99 -17.06 -21.36
CA TYR A 215 5.36 -15.99 -22.27
C TYR A 215 6.88 -15.85 -22.44
N LYS A 216 7.28 -15.31 -23.61
CA LYS A 216 8.67 -14.91 -23.89
C LYS A 216 8.78 -13.39 -23.84
N TYR A 217 9.65 -12.87 -22.99
CA TYR A 217 9.89 -11.44 -22.89
C TYR A 217 11.28 -11.10 -23.44
N LYS A 218 11.30 -10.28 -24.50
CA LYS A 218 12.54 -9.68 -25.00
C LYS A 218 12.62 -8.25 -24.43
N LEU A 219 13.70 -7.94 -23.74
CA LEU A 219 13.99 -6.55 -23.36
C LEU A 219 14.04 -5.72 -24.66
N SER A 220 13.09 -4.81 -24.83
CA SER A 220 13.21 -3.75 -25.83
C SER A 220 14.38 -2.89 -25.39
N THR A 221 15.49 -2.97 -26.10
CA THR A 221 16.56 -1.98 -26.02
C THR A 221 15.98 -0.66 -26.47
N ARG A 222 15.51 0.18 -25.52
CA ARG A 222 15.22 1.58 -25.83
C ARG A 222 16.53 2.20 -26.30
N SER A 223 16.63 2.44 -27.60
CA SER A 223 17.66 3.32 -28.16
C SER A 223 17.53 4.67 -27.45
N LYS A 224 18.61 5.08 -26.79
CA LYS A 224 18.80 6.45 -26.34
C LYS A 224 18.85 7.31 -27.61
N THR A 225 17.83 8.08 -27.87
CA THR A 225 17.86 9.29 -28.68
C THR A 225 17.54 10.45 -27.78
#